data_baa10727804d62f9ff988a0a2ac6d3d2
#
_entry.id   baa10727804d62f9ff988a0a2ac6d3d2
#
_cell.length_a   1.000
_cell.length_b   1.000
_cell.length_c   1.000
_cell.angle_alpha   90.00
_cell.angle_beta   90.00
_cell.angle_gamma   90.00
#
_symmetry.space_group_name_H-M   'P 1'
#
loop_
_entity.id
_entity.type
_entity.pdbx_description
1 polymer ?
#
loop_
_entity_poly.entity_id
_entity_poly.type
_entity_poly.pdbx_seq_one_letter_code
_entity_poly.pdbx_strand_id
1 'polypeptide(L)'
;MSTPNQYPAPGESRAFIRSGELIPGKAGTVAYGAAVALACATALALVFINAAAGIIGDGPVNLMYAGVLAVGFVGALIARFEPRGVALALFATAAAQMLVPVVALMMWKAGWQDLLIDPRSPHPPFHPGILPVFGLNALFAVLWVVSGVLFRAAGRPTIAC
;
A
#
# COMPACT_ATOMS: atom_id res chain seq x y z
N MET A 1 -47.68 26.88 -39.90
CA MET A 1 -47.07 27.44 -38.68
C MET A 1 -45.90 26.54 -38.34
N SER A 2 -44.66 26.95 -38.68
CA SER A 2 -43.43 26.18 -38.46
C SER A 2 -42.84 26.64 -37.14
N THR A 3 -42.63 25.69 -36.21
CA THR A 3 -41.93 25.94 -34.93
C THR A 3 -40.45 26.21 -35.20
N PRO A 4 -39.85 27.29 -34.65
CA PRO A 4 -38.45 27.54 -34.81
C PRO A 4 -37.65 26.51 -34.03
N ASN A 5 -36.68 25.90 -34.70
CA ASN A 5 -35.70 24.95 -34.15
C ASN A 5 -34.78 25.75 -33.21
N GLN A 6 -34.98 25.65 -31.89
CA GLN A 6 -34.12 26.28 -30.89
C GLN A 6 -32.86 25.47 -30.76
N TYR A 7 -31.82 25.84 -31.53
CA TYR A 7 -30.47 25.40 -31.22
C TYR A 7 -29.98 26.10 -29.93
N PRO A 8 -29.53 25.40 -28.91
CA PRO A 8 -28.99 26.03 -27.72
C PRO A 8 -27.75 26.85 -28.08
N ALA A 9 -27.61 28.01 -27.46
CA ALA A 9 -26.49 28.91 -27.70
C ALA A 9 -25.13 28.25 -27.39
N PRO A 10 -24.04 28.58 -28.14
CA PRO A 10 -22.74 27.91 -28.00
C PRO A 10 -22.09 27.99 -26.61
N GLY A 11 -22.60 28.80 -25.70
CA GLY A 11 -22.15 28.93 -24.32
C GLY A 11 -22.81 27.97 -23.33
N GLU A 12 -24.07 27.54 -23.58
CA GLU A 12 -24.81 26.69 -22.64
C GLU A 12 -24.29 25.25 -22.62
N SER A 13 -23.84 24.73 -23.77
CA SER A 13 -23.27 23.39 -23.84
C SER A 13 -21.98 23.22 -23.01
N ARG A 14 -21.22 24.31 -22.81
CA ARG A 14 -20.01 24.27 -21.96
C ARG A 14 -20.30 24.35 -20.47
N ALA A 15 -21.40 24.97 -20.07
CA ALA A 15 -21.84 25.01 -18.67
C ALA A 15 -22.36 23.63 -18.23
N PHE A 16 -23.08 22.92 -19.13
CA PHE A 16 -23.63 21.59 -18.83
C PHE A 16 -22.55 20.53 -18.64
N ILE A 17 -21.40 20.65 -19.36
CA ILE A 17 -20.26 19.73 -19.21
C ILE A 17 -19.49 20.00 -17.90
N ARG A 18 -19.55 21.22 -17.36
CA ARG A 18 -18.83 21.60 -16.14
C ARG A 18 -19.54 21.17 -14.85
N SER A 19 -20.83 20.88 -14.93
CA SER A 19 -21.66 20.43 -13.79
C SER A 19 -21.67 18.91 -13.60
N GLY A 20 -20.97 18.16 -14.44
CA GLY A 20 -20.68 16.74 -14.25
C GLY A 20 -19.62 16.54 -13.18
N GLU A 21 -19.85 17.10 -11.99
CA GLU A 21 -19.13 16.73 -10.78
C GLU A 21 -19.29 15.21 -10.61
N LEU A 22 -18.20 14.49 -10.88
CA LEU A 22 -18.14 13.04 -10.76
C LEU A 22 -18.38 12.68 -9.30
N ILE A 23 -19.64 12.53 -8.92
CA ILE A 23 -20.01 11.99 -7.61
C ILE A 23 -19.49 10.55 -7.61
N PRO A 24 -18.54 10.19 -6.72
CA PRO A 24 -18.08 8.82 -6.62
C PRO A 24 -19.31 7.96 -6.35
N GLY A 25 -19.61 7.02 -7.24
CA GLY A 25 -20.71 6.09 -7.03
C GLY A 25 -20.50 5.36 -5.71
N LYS A 26 -21.55 4.96 -5.00
CA LYS A 26 -21.49 4.26 -3.71
C LYS A 26 -20.45 3.11 -3.71
N ALA A 27 -20.29 2.43 -4.84
CA ALA A 27 -19.29 1.38 -5.04
C ALA A 27 -17.85 1.91 -4.94
N GLY A 28 -17.55 3.09 -5.48
CA GLY A 28 -16.22 3.70 -5.37
C GLY A 28 -15.86 4.10 -3.94
N THR A 29 -16.84 4.63 -3.20
CA THR A 29 -16.65 5.00 -1.79
C THR A 29 -16.40 3.77 -0.91
N VAL A 30 -17.15 2.68 -1.12
CA VAL A 30 -16.96 1.42 -0.39
C VAL A 30 -15.59 0.82 -0.71
N ALA A 31 -15.19 0.78 -1.98
CA ALA A 31 -13.88 0.28 -2.38
C ALA A 31 -12.74 1.10 -1.78
N TYR A 32 -12.86 2.42 -1.74
CA TYR A 32 -11.89 3.29 -1.10
C TYR A 32 -11.78 3.02 0.41
N GLY A 33 -12.91 2.95 1.10
CA GLY A 33 -12.95 2.63 2.54
C GLY A 33 -12.32 1.28 2.86
N ALA A 34 -12.65 0.24 2.08
CA ALA A 34 -12.06 -1.10 2.21
C ALA A 34 -10.55 -1.09 1.96
N ALA A 35 -10.08 -0.33 0.96
CA ALA A 35 -8.66 -0.20 0.66
C ALA A 35 -7.89 0.46 1.81
N VAL A 36 -8.42 1.55 2.38
CA VAL A 36 -7.82 2.22 3.53
C VAL A 36 -7.79 1.29 4.75
N ALA A 37 -8.91 0.64 5.06
CA ALA A 37 -9.00 -0.27 6.19
C ALA A 37 -7.99 -1.43 6.07
N LEU A 38 -7.86 -2.03 4.89
CA LEU A 38 -6.90 -3.10 4.62
C LEU A 38 -5.46 -2.60 4.76
N ALA A 39 -5.12 -1.42 4.20
CA ALA A 39 -3.78 -0.85 4.32
C ALA A 39 -3.41 -0.57 5.78
N CYS A 40 -4.31 0.06 6.54
CA CYS A 40 -4.10 0.33 7.96
C CYS A 40 -3.95 -0.96 8.78
N ALA A 41 -4.82 -1.94 8.56
CA ALA A 41 -4.74 -3.24 9.24
C ALA A 41 -3.42 -3.96 8.94
N THR A 42 -2.97 -3.93 7.68
CA THR A 42 -1.69 -4.51 7.26
C THR A 42 -0.51 -3.81 7.94
N ALA A 43 -0.51 -2.47 7.97
CA ALA A 43 0.53 -1.69 8.64
C ALA A 43 0.60 -1.99 10.14
N LEU A 44 -0.55 -2.01 10.81
CA LEU A 44 -0.64 -2.31 12.25
C LEU A 44 -0.17 -3.74 12.55
N ALA A 45 -0.61 -4.72 11.75
CA ALA A 45 -0.19 -6.12 11.90
C ALA A 45 1.33 -6.26 11.70
N LEU A 46 1.90 -5.57 10.69
CA LEU A 46 3.35 -5.59 10.46
C LEU A 46 4.12 -5.01 11.66
N VAL A 47 3.69 -3.86 12.17
CA VAL A 47 4.30 -3.23 13.37
C VAL A 47 4.19 -4.15 14.57
N PHE A 48 2.99 -4.71 14.82
CA PHE A 48 2.74 -5.56 15.97
C PHE A 48 3.60 -6.84 15.94
N ILE A 49 3.61 -7.54 14.81
CA ILE A 49 4.39 -8.78 14.66
C ILE A 49 5.88 -8.48 14.77
N ASN A 50 6.34 -7.38 14.15
CA ASN A 50 7.74 -7.00 14.22
C ASN A 50 8.19 -6.62 15.64
N ALA A 51 7.32 -5.93 16.39
CA ALA A 51 7.59 -5.55 17.78
C ALA A 51 7.49 -6.73 18.76
N ALA A 52 6.58 -7.68 18.51
CA ALA A 52 6.32 -8.79 19.43
C ALA A 52 7.28 -9.96 19.27
N ALA A 53 7.68 -10.28 18.03
CA ALA A 53 8.43 -11.50 17.74
C ALA A 53 9.71 -11.27 16.92
N GLY A 54 9.84 -10.11 16.27
CA GLY A 54 10.85 -9.90 15.23
C GLY A 54 10.62 -10.81 14.01
N ILE A 55 10.58 -10.26 12.80
CA ILE A 55 10.31 -11.08 11.61
C ILE A 55 11.57 -11.79 11.12
N ILE A 56 12.72 -11.16 11.27
CA ILE A 56 14.02 -11.69 10.78
C ILE A 56 14.87 -12.23 11.95
N GLY A 57 14.55 -11.86 13.18
CA GLY A 57 15.28 -12.18 14.40
C GLY A 57 15.18 -11.00 15.38
N ASP A 58 16.01 -11.02 16.42
CA ASP A 58 15.96 -10.00 17.49
C ASP A 58 16.86 -8.78 17.20
N GLY A 59 17.51 -8.75 16.02
CA GLY A 59 18.51 -7.76 15.69
C GLY A 59 17.97 -6.45 15.11
N PRO A 60 18.84 -5.43 14.98
CA PRO A 60 18.47 -4.10 14.48
C PRO A 60 17.98 -4.10 13.01
N VAL A 61 18.19 -5.18 12.28
CA VAL A 61 17.71 -5.33 10.89
C VAL A 61 16.17 -5.24 10.79
N ASN A 62 15.46 -5.52 11.88
CA ASN A 62 14.00 -5.35 11.94
C ASN A 62 13.56 -3.91 11.73
N LEU A 63 14.44 -2.90 11.94
CA LEU A 63 14.16 -1.50 11.62
C LEU A 63 13.96 -1.27 10.12
N MET A 64 14.38 -2.19 9.25
CA MET A 64 14.10 -2.10 7.81
C MET A 64 12.60 -2.07 7.52
N TYR A 65 11.77 -2.69 8.37
CA TYR A 65 10.32 -2.62 8.25
C TYR A 65 9.75 -1.23 8.51
N ALA A 66 10.41 -0.42 9.32
CA ALA A 66 10.07 1.00 9.43
C ALA A 66 10.31 1.73 8.09
N GLY A 67 11.37 1.36 7.36
CA GLY A 67 11.61 1.84 6.00
C GLY A 67 10.50 1.44 5.02
N VAL A 68 10.00 0.21 5.10
CA VAL A 68 8.87 -0.27 4.28
C VAL A 68 7.63 0.59 4.54
N LEU A 69 7.29 0.83 5.81
CA LEU A 69 6.15 1.68 6.19
C LEU A 69 6.35 3.13 5.76
N ALA A 70 7.59 3.64 5.86
CA ALA A 70 7.93 4.99 5.40
C ALA A 70 7.70 5.14 3.88
N VAL A 71 8.06 4.15 3.07
CA VAL A 71 7.78 4.16 1.62
C VAL A 71 6.29 4.30 1.35
N GLY A 72 5.45 3.55 2.04
CA GLY A 72 3.99 3.62 1.89
C GLY A 72 3.43 4.97 2.33
N PHE A 73 3.83 5.43 3.51
CA PHE A 73 3.33 6.67 4.10
C PHE A 73 3.77 7.90 3.31
N VAL A 74 5.07 8.03 3.03
CA VAL A 74 5.61 9.15 2.25
C VAL A 74 5.04 9.13 0.83
N GLY A 75 4.93 7.95 0.21
CA GLY A 75 4.31 7.81 -1.11
C GLY A 75 2.85 8.27 -1.12
N ALA A 76 2.05 7.93 -0.09
CA ALA A 76 0.67 8.39 0.05
C ALA A 76 0.59 9.92 0.24
N LEU A 77 1.51 10.52 1.01
CA LEU A 77 1.59 11.97 1.18
C LEU A 77 1.94 12.69 -0.13
N ILE A 78 2.94 12.21 -0.85
CA ILE A 78 3.33 12.75 -2.16
C ILE A 78 2.17 12.66 -3.15
N ALA A 79 1.43 11.55 -3.11
CA ALA A 79 0.23 11.34 -3.92
C ALA A 79 -0.97 12.18 -3.46
N ARG A 80 -0.86 12.96 -2.41
CA ARG A 80 -1.97 13.75 -1.82
C ARG A 80 -3.22 12.92 -1.55
N PHE A 81 -3.02 11.65 -1.22
CA PHE A 81 -4.09 10.67 -1.02
C PHE A 81 -4.99 10.43 -2.23
N GLU A 82 -4.56 10.80 -3.44
CA GLU A 82 -5.27 10.43 -4.66
C GLU A 82 -5.27 8.90 -4.86
N PRO A 83 -6.42 8.27 -5.17
CA PRO A 83 -6.52 6.81 -5.22
C PRO A 83 -5.49 6.13 -6.12
N ARG A 84 -5.20 6.72 -7.28
CA ARG A 84 -4.19 6.18 -8.22
C ARG A 84 -2.77 6.30 -7.70
N GLY A 85 -2.45 7.44 -7.08
CA GLY A 85 -1.13 7.69 -6.51
C GLY A 85 -0.86 6.81 -5.28
N VAL A 86 -1.86 6.68 -4.39
CA VAL A 86 -1.79 5.77 -3.23
C VAL A 86 -1.62 4.32 -3.68
N ALA A 87 -2.31 3.89 -4.74
CA ALA A 87 -2.12 2.56 -5.29
C ALA A 87 -0.66 2.30 -5.73
N LEU A 88 -0.01 3.28 -6.38
CA LEU A 88 1.40 3.16 -6.76
C LEU A 88 2.31 3.11 -5.52
N ALA A 89 2.03 3.92 -4.50
CA ALA A 89 2.77 3.89 -3.24
C ALA A 89 2.68 2.51 -2.56
N LEU A 90 1.50 1.89 -2.56
CA LEU A 90 1.29 0.55 -1.99
C LEU A 90 2.00 -0.55 -2.80
N PHE A 91 2.05 -0.45 -4.14
CA PHE A 91 2.85 -1.37 -4.94
C PHE A 91 4.35 -1.21 -4.69
N ALA A 92 4.84 0.02 -4.50
CA ALA A 92 6.22 0.27 -4.10
C ALA A 92 6.50 -0.29 -2.70
N THR A 93 5.55 -0.18 -1.76
CA THR A 93 5.62 -0.77 -0.43
C THR A 93 5.70 -2.29 -0.49
N ALA A 94 4.89 -2.93 -1.35
CA ALA A 94 4.95 -4.38 -1.57
C ALA A 94 6.31 -4.84 -2.11
N ALA A 95 6.90 -4.08 -3.03
CA ALA A 95 8.24 -4.36 -3.56
C ALA A 95 9.30 -4.18 -2.46
N ALA A 96 9.23 -3.10 -1.68
CA ALA A 96 10.13 -2.86 -0.55
C ALA A 96 10.01 -3.98 0.51
N GLN A 97 8.78 -4.45 0.78
CA GLN A 97 8.52 -5.57 1.68
C GLN A 97 9.27 -6.84 1.26
N MET A 98 9.25 -7.17 -0.03
CA MET A 98 9.96 -8.35 -0.57
C MET A 98 11.47 -8.14 -0.63
N LEU A 99 11.94 -6.90 -0.69
CA LEU A 99 13.38 -6.61 -0.68
C LEU A 99 14.02 -6.90 0.68
N VAL A 100 13.27 -6.70 1.79
CA VAL A 100 13.79 -6.90 3.15
C VAL A 100 14.38 -8.30 3.36
N PRO A 101 13.66 -9.41 3.11
CA PRO A 101 14.22 -10.75 3.31
C PRO A 101 15.38 -11.06 2.36
N VAL A 102 15.40 -10.48 1.17
CA VAL A 102 16.52 -10.62 0.22
C VAL A 102 17.78 -9.96 0.77
N VAL A 103 17.66 -8.74 1.28
CA VAL A 103 18.78 -8.00 1.89
C VAL A 103 19.26 -8.75 3.15
N ALA A 104 18.35 -9.21 4.01
CA ALA A 104 18.70 -9.98 5.20
C ALA A 104 19.48 -11.25 4.84
N LEU A 105 19.07 -11.98 3.79
CA LEU A 105 19.78 -13.16 3.31
C LEU A 105 21.19 -12.83 2.78
N MET A 106 21.34 -11.71 2.08
CA MET A 106 22.64 -11.23 1.61
C MET A 106 23.55 -10.86 2.78
N MET A 107 23.02 -10.16 3.79
CA MET A 107 23.77 -9.82 5.01
C MET A 107 24.22 -11.08 5.75
N TRP A 108 23.34 -12.08 5.87
CA TRP A 108 23.69 -13.36 6.46
C TRP A 108 24.84 -14.05 5.72
N LYS A 109 24.78 -14.11 4.40
CA LYS A 109 25.83 -14.70 3.56
C LYS A 109 27.15 -13.92 3.63
N ALA A 110 27.09 -12.60 3.82
CA ALA A 110 28.27 -11.74 3.97
C ALA A 110 28.93 -11.82 5.37
N GLY A 111 28.36 -12.60 6.30
CA GLY A 111 28.89 -12.75 7.66
C GLY A 111 28.48 -11.61 8.62
N TRP A 112 27.54 -10.75 8.23
CA TRP A 112 27.05 -9.64 9.08
C TRP A 112 25.97 -10.12 10.06
N GLN A 113 26.24 -11.23 10.72
CA GLN A 113 25.28 -11.89 11.62
C GLN A 113 24.95 -11.03 12.84
N ASP A 114 25.90 -10.21 13.30
CA ASP A 114 25.71 -9.31 14.45
C ASP A 114 24.58 -8.27 14.24
N LEU A 115 24.25 -7.96 12.98
CA LEU A 115 23.10 -7.09 12.64
C LEU A 115 21.75 -7.83 12.64
N LEU A 116 21.79 -9.16 12.56
CA LEU A 116 20.60 -10.00 12.54
C LEU A 116 20.24 -10.52 13.93
N ILE A 117 21.21 -10.56 14.84
CA ILE A 117 21.10 -11.12 16.18
C ILE A 117 21.49 -10.06 17.18
N ASP A 118 20.66 -9.80 18.19
CA ASP A 118 21.04 -8.97 19.33
C ASP A 118 21.87 -9.79 20.31
N PRO A 119 23.18 -9.51 20.46
CA PRO A 119 24.04 -10.23 21.39
C PRO A 119 23.68 -10.01 22.87
N ARG A 120 22.83 -9.02 23.17
CA ARG A 120 22.35 -8.70 24.51
C ARG A 120 21.00 -9.35 24.84
N SER A 121 20.39 -10.03 23.89
CA SER A 121 19.14 -10.74 24.11
C SER A 121 19.34 -11.84 25.16
N PRO A 122 18.55 -11.88 26.24
CA PRO A 122 18.64 -12.94 27.25
C PRO A 122 18.10 -14.29 26.72
N HIS A 123 17.50 -14.30 25.54
CA HIS A 123 16.94 -15.49 24.91
C HIS A 123 17.91 -16.05 23.87
N PRO A 124 17.91 -17.40 23.68
CA PRO A 124 18.66 -17.97 22.57
C PRO A 124 18.22 -17.34 21.25
N PRO A 125 19.19 -17.05 20.33
CA PRO A 125 18.85 -16.35 19.09
C PRO A 125 17.79 -17.12 18.32
N PHE A 126 16.66 -16.46 18.08
CA PHE A 126 15.58 -17.01 17.26
C PHE A 126 16.01 -16.89 15.79
N HIS A 127 16.25 -18.04 15.17
CA HIS A 127 16.56 -18.14 13.74
C HIS A 127 15.32 -18.64 13.00
N PRO A 128 14.41 -17.76 12.57
CA PRO A 128 13.33 -18.19 11.72
C PRO A 128 13.94 -18.74 10.43
N GLY A 129 13.52 -19.94 10.02
CA GLY A 129 13.97 -20.53 8.77
C GLY A 129 13.67 -19.61 7.57
N ILE A 130 14.41 -19.75 6.47
CA ILE A 130 14.23 -18.93 5.26
C ILE A 130 12.77 -18.96 4.76
N LEU A 131 12.14 -20.13 4.75
CA LEU A 131 10.76 -20.29 4.25
C LEU A 131 9.71 -19.47 5.05
N PRO A 132 9.68 -19.51 6.41
CA PRO A 132 8.75 -18.68 7.17
C PRO A 132 8.95 -17.18 6.95
N VAL A 133 10.20 -16.72 6.88
CA VAL A 133 10.50 -15.30 6.66
C VAL A 133 10.01 -14.84 5.30
N PHE A 134 10.32 -15.56 4.22
CA PHE A 134 9.83 -15.24 2.88
C PHE A 134 8.31 -15.37 2.78
N GLY A 135 7.72 -16.42 3.39
CA GLY A 135 6.28 -16.65 3.39
C GLY A 135 5.51 -15.52 4.06
N LEU A 136 5.97 -15.07 5.23
CA LEU A 136 5.34 -13.97 5.95
C LEU A 136 5.48 -12.65 5.19
N ASN A 137 6.65 -12.37 4.63
CA ASN A 137 6.85 -11.17 3.81
C ASN A 137 6.01 -11.20 2.53
N ALA A 138 5.87 -12.35 1.88
CA ALA A 138 5.00 -12.53 0.72
C ALA A 138 3.54 -12.28 1.08
N LEU A 139 3.06 -12.76 2.23
CA LEU A 139 1.71 -12.50 2.72
C LEU A 139 1.46 -10.98 2.85
N PHE A 140 2.37 -10.25 3.52
CA PHE A 140 2.25 -8.81 3.65
C PHE A 140 2.31 -8.10 2.29
N ALA A 141 3.20 -8.54 1.39
CA ALA A 141 3.28 -7.98 0.04
C ALA A 141 1.96 -8.16 -0.73
N VAL A 142 1.32 -9.32 -0.62
CA VAL A 142 0.00 -9.58 -1.23
C VAL A 142 -1.06 -8.65 -0.65
N LEU A 143 -1.09 -8.43 0.67
CA LEU A 143 -2.05 -7.52 1.30
C LEU A 143 -1.86 -6.08 0.82
N TRP A 144 -0.62 -5.61 0.65
CA TRP A 144 -0.31 -4.30 0.06
C TRP A 144 -0.79 -4.22 -1.39
N VAL A 145 -0.54 -5.25 -2.21
CA VAL A 145 -1.00 -5.31 -3.60
C VAL A 145 -2.53 -5.29 -3.67
N VAL A 146 -3.21 -6.08 -2.87
CA VAL A 146 -4.70 -6.12 -2.83
C VAL A 146 -5.25 -4.76 -2.47
N SER A 147 -4.71 -4.11 -1.42
CA SER A 147 -5.10 -2.74 -1.06
C SER A 147 -4.86 -1.76 -2.22
N GLY A 148 -3.71 -1.82 -2.90
CA GLY A 148 -3.40 -1.00 -4.07
C GLY A 148 -4.38 -1.21 -5.23
N VAL A 149 -4.78 -2.46 -5.50
CA VAL A 149 -5.80 -2.79 -6.52
C VAL A 149 -7.16 -2.19 -6.16
N LEU A 150 -7.57 -2.26 -4.89
CA LEU A 150 -8.82 -1.64 -4.42
C LEU A 150 -8.78 -0.12 -4.58
N PHE A 151 -7.67 0.56 -4.26
CA PHE A 151 -7.51 1.99 -4.54
C PHE A 151 -7.62 2.31 -6.03
N ARG A 152 -7.02 1.49 -6.91
CA ARG A 152 -7.18 1.67 -8.37
C ARG A 152 -8.61 1.48 -8.83
N ALA A 153 -9.33 0.54 -8.25
CA ALA A 153 -10.75 0.32 -8.55
C ALA A 153 -11.61 1.51 -8.09
N ALA A 154 -11.34 2.05 -6.90
CA ALA A 154 -12.02 3.23 -6.37
C ALA A 154 -11.83 4.49 -7.24
N GLY A 155 -10.66 4.64 -7.87
CA GLY A 155 -10.34 5.77 -8.74
C GLY A 155 -10.85 5.64 -10.19
N ARG A 156 -11.62 4.61 -10.54
CA ARG A 156 -12.22 4.47 -11.88
C ARG A 156 -13.48 5.31 -11.98
N PRO A 157 -13.64 6.14 -13.02
CA PRO A 157 -14.89 6.83 -13.26
C PRO A 157 -16.00 5.80 -13.52
N THR A 158 -17.10 5.89 -12.79
CA THR A 158 -18.29 5.09 -13.06
C THR A 158 -18.97 5.72 -14.28
N ILE A 159 -18.96 5.02 -15.42
CA ILE A 159 -19.78 5.41 -16.57
C ILE A 159 -21.20 5.02 -16.17
N ALA A 160 -22.01 6.01 -15.81
CA ALA A 160 -23.46 5.81 -15.68
C ALA A 160 -24.01 5.60 -17.08
N CYS A 161 -24.50 4.39 -17.39
CA CYS A 161 -25.33 4.09 -18.56
C CYS A 161 -26.76 4.61 -18.35
#